data_b2fd7ab28b63ccad525e880dfde4a8b8
#
_entry.id   b2fd7ab28b63ccad525e880dfde4a8b8
#
_cell.length_a   1.000
_cell.length_b   1.000
_cell.length_c   1.000
_cell.angle_alpha   90.00
_cell.angle_beta   90.00
_cell.angle_gamma   90.00
#
_symmetry.space_group_name_H-M   'P 1'
#
loop_
_entity.id
_entity.type
_entity.pdbx_description
1 polymer ?
#
loop_
_entity_poly.entity_id
_entity_poly.type
_entity_poly.pdbx_seq_one_letter_code
_entity_poly.pdbx_strand_id
1 'polypeptide(L)'
;MKIFKLMAVALVAMCGFIACDKHECVDHDHSADLVGTWTFLSANFTEALTIKADGTLVSTGVADGAYWEDIAGKIIVEDNNVTLSFVDGDTFEGHIDIIPGVAFSIYNEQDGRFIFNYCENDLSDEIIGMWVCHDTPAEGESEMMIETFDKNGKSTLTGFLPLEADAEQILNNQTDYRVVGDLLFITIPADKVGGERPQYVVHKLIYSPDATTTGDIMTFKSTVAVGNEVIEGTSSWLRVKQYLDLAGKKYDYIKTFVSNVKGLDKDVEFMGYTFNFAKMDGVKLDKMLKTLLFNVEFHDANTIKYSCHYNNEPMSMEAPIVVDGNKMTVKMSTKNAAYKDIDLYTFQDADCSQMHMYMPTYAFINFFGNMQATIMSQMGDLDLTDATAVKAVFDSIDDAVDTINVSFVMTKAAK
;
A
#
# COMPACT_ATOMS: atom_id res chain seq x y z
N MET A 1 -28.52 -6.25 19.19
CA MET A 1 -27.90 -7.23 18.26
C MET A 1 -26.99 -8.10 19.09
N LYS A 2 -27.13 -9.41 19.05
CA LYS A 2 -26.44 -10.30 20.02
C LYS A 2 -24.99 -10.52 19.56
N ILE A 3 -24.07 -9.74 20.08
CA ILE A 3 -22.64 -9.76 19.72
C ILE A 3 -22.03 -11.17 19.94
N PHE A 4 -22.45 -11.89 20.95
CA PHE A 4 -21.92 -13.24 21.31
C PHE A 4 -22.70 -14.44 20.78
N LYS A 5 -23.85 -14.28 20.14
CA LYS A 5 -24.67 -15.43 19.71
C LYS A 5 -24.34 -16.09 18.38
N LEU A 6 -23.35 -15.61 17.66
CA LEU A 6 -22.98 -16.10 16.31
C LEU A 6 -21.61 -16.77 16.21
N MET A 7 -21.03 -17.13 17.36
CA MET A 7 -19.64 -17.58 17.44
C MET A 7 -19.41 -19.08 17.41
N ALA A 8 -20.31 -19.86 16.87
CA ALA A 8 -20.14 -21.30 16.80
C ALA A 8 -19.48 -21.73 15.47
N VAL A 9 -18.26 -21.36 15.17
CA VAL A 9 -17.28 -22.16 14.36
C VAL A 9 -15.95 -21.41 14.29
N ALA A 10 -15.06 -21.60 15.23
CA ALA A 10 -13.65 -21.31 15.01
C ALA A 10 -12.82 -22.51 15.50
N LEU A 11 -12.27 -23.23 14.57
CA LEU A 11 -11.48 -24.42 14.77
C LEU A 11 -10.06 -24.06 15.21
N VAL A 12 -9.74 -24.46 16.42
CA VAL A 12 -8.47 -25.03 16.89
C VAL A 12 -7.19 -24.62 16.15
N ALA A 13 -6.52 -23.62 16.67
CA ALA A 13 -5.06 -23.57 16.57
C ALA A 13 -4.49 -24.16 17.87
N MET A 14 -4.00 -25.40 17.79
CA MET A 14 -3.27 -26.04 18.89
C MET A 14 -1.89 -25.38 19.03
N CYS A 15 -1.74 -24.47 19.97
CA CYS A 15 -0.45 -24.27 20.63
C CYS A 15 -0.54 -24.94 21.99
N GLY A 16 0.26 -25.99 22.16
CA GLY A 16 0.30 -26.74 23.42
C GLY A 16 0.83 -25.85 24.55
N PHE A 17 -0.04 -25.49 25.45
CA PHE A 17 0.35 -24.94 26.73
C PHE A 17 0.82 -26.09 27.62
N ILE A 18 2.09 -26.03 28.01
CA ILE A 18 2.66 -26.89 29.04
C ILE A 18 1.94 -26.52 30.34
N ALA A 19 1.25 -27.51 30.89
CA ALA A 19 0.65 -27.39 32.22
C ALA A 19 1.75 -27.10 33.24
N CYS A 20 1.77 -25.91 33.79
CA CYS A 20 2.56 -25.63 34.98
C CYS A 20 1.94 -26.23 36.20
N ASP A 21 2.78 -26.92 36.97
CA ASP A 21 2.46 -27.55 38.24
C ASP A 21 1.87 -26.57 39.26
N LYS A 22 1.02 -27.09 40.14
CA LYS A 22 0.33 -26.39 41.22
C LYS A 22 1.32 -25.58 42.07
N HIS A 23 1.38 -24.28 41.86
CA HIS A 23 1.83 -23.33 42.86
C HIS A 23 0.59 -22.79 43.61
N GLU A 24 0.70 -22.70 44.94
CA GLU A 24 -0.30 -22.12 45.82
C GLU A 24 -0.72 -20.74 45.28
N CYS A 25 -2.00 -20.62 44.93
CA CYS A 25 -2.63 -19.37 44.53
C CYS A 25 -2.62 -18.42 45.73
N VAL A 26 -1.73 -17.45 45.71
CA VAL A 26 -1.93 -16.21 46.45
C VAL A 26 -2.99 -15.47 45.66
N ASP A 27 -4.05 -14.97 46.33
CA ASP A 27 -5.09 -14.13 45.76
C ASP A 27 -4.43 -12.88 45.11
N HIS A 28 -4.08 -12.97 43.86
CA HIS A 28 -3.64 -11.84 43.06
C HIS A 28 -4.85 -11.28 42.34
N ASP A 29 -5.14 -10.02 42.62
CA ASP A 29 -6.03 -9.23 41.78
C ASP A 29 -5.35 -9.05 40.40
N HIS A 30 -5.72 -9.91 39.45
CA HIS A 30 -5.19 -9.93 38.10
C HIS A 30 -5.70 -8.78 37.22
N SER A 31 -6.50 -7.87 37.75
CA SER A 31 -7.02 -6.74 37.00
C SER A 31 -5.91 -5.80 36.50
N ALA A 32 -4.82 -5.68 37.27
CA ALA A 32 -3.66 -4.89 36.88
C ALA A 32 -2.93 -5.47 35.66
N ASP A 33 -2.94 -6.79 35.49
CA ASP A 33 -2.28 -7.49 34.40
C ASP A 33 -3.02 -7.33 33.05
N LEU A 34 -4.27 -6.86 33.11
CA LEU A 34 -5.13 -6.64 31.94
C LEU A 34 -5.14 -5.20 31.45
N VAL A 35 -4.47 -4.26 32.15
CA VAL A 35 -4.45 -2.86 31.72
C VAL A 35 -3.71 -2.71 30.40
N GLY A 36 -4.37 -2.08 29.42
CA GLY A 36 -3.81 -1.84 28.09
C GLY A 36 -4.78 -2.14 26.96
N THR A 37 -4.25 -2.16 25.76
CA THR A 37 -5.02 -2.52 24.55
C THR A 37 -4.69 -3.94 24.13
N TRP A 38 -5.74 -4.69 23.84
CA TRP A 38 -5.69 -6.11 23.52
C TRP A 38 -6.46 -6.36 22.23
N THR A 39 -5.91 -7.16 21.33
CA THR A 39 -6.50 -7.38 20.02
C THR A 39 -6.72 -8.85 19.74
N PHE A 40 -7.88 -9.15 19.16
CA PHE A 40 -8.23 -10.45 18.62
C PHE A 40 -8.57 -10.33 17.14
N LEU A 41 -7.96 -11.16 16.31
CA LEU A 41 -8.18 -11.18 14.85
C LEU A 41 -8.55 -12.59 14.40
N SER A 42 -9.70 -12.73 13.77
CA SER A 42 -10.10 -13.93 13.05
C SER A 42 -10.88 -13.58 11.78
N ALA A 43 -11.20 -14.57 10.98
CA ALA A 43 -11.91 -14.37 9.71
C ALA A 43 -13.32 -13.78 9.87
N ASN A 44 -14.02 -14.08 10.96
CA ASN A 44 -15.43 -13.72 11.18
C ASN A 44 -15.63 -12.77 12.35
N PHE A 45 -14.61 -12.60 13.18
CA PHE A 45 -14.68 -11.78 14.38
C PHE A 45 -13.33 -11.14 14.66
N THR A 46 -13.33 -9.83 14.79
CA THR A 46 -12.15 -9.06 15.14
C THR A 46 -12.53 -8.01 16.16
N GLU A 47 -11.75 -7.89 17.21
CA GLU A 47 -12.04 -6.99 18.31
C GLU A 47 -10.77 -6.40 18.90
N ALA A 48 -10.83 -5.13 19.26
CA ALA A 48 -9.87 -4.43 20.10
C ALA A 48 -10.54 -4.04 21.42
N LEU A 49 -9.93 -4.43 22.53
CA LEU A 49 -10.34 -4.08 23.89
C LEU A 49 -9.31 -3.15 24.52
N THR A 50 -9.71 -1.97 24.93
CA THR A 50 -8.85 -1.08 25.75
C THR A 50 -9.35 -1.12 27.18
N ILE A 51 -8.56 -1.70 28.09
CA ILE A 51 -8.90 -1.95 29.49
C ILE A 51 -8.12 -0.97 30.37
N LYS A 52 -8.83 -0.30 31.28
CA LYS A 52 -8.25 0.64 32.26
C LYS A 52 -8.05 -0.02 33.62
N ALA A 53 -7.26 0.63 34.47
CA ALA A 53 -6.91 0.13 35.80
C ALA A 53 -8.11 -0.05 36.76
N ASP A 54 -9.24 0.59 36.49
CA ASP A 54 -10.49 0.45 37.26
C ASP A 54 -11.40 -0.65 36.73
N GLY A 55 -10.94 -1.43 35.75
CA GLY A 55 -11.69 -2.48 35.09
C GLY A 55 -12.70 -1.97 34.05
N THR A 56 -12.78 -0.66 33.82
CA THR A 56 -13.58 -0.15 32.68
C THR A 56 -12.87 -0.49 31.38
N LEU A 57 -13.66 -0.80 30.35
CA LEU A 57 -13.13 -1.12 29.03
C LEU A 57 -13.92 -0.42 27.93
N VAL A 58 -13.29 -0.35 26.77
CA VAL A 58 -13.92 0.08 25.53
C VAL A 58 -13.65 -0.99 24.48
N SER A 59 -14.70 -1.40 23.77
CA SER A 59 -14.63 -2.37 22.69
C SER A 59 -14.91 -1.73 21.34
N THR A 60 -14.09 -2.04 20.36
CA THR A 60 -14.31 -1.71 18.94
C THR A 60 -14.05 -2.96 18.10
N GLY A 61 -14.95 -3.30 17.19
CA GLY A 61 -14.78 -4.52 16.43
C GLY A 61 -15.74 -4.73 15.27
N VAL A 62 -15.60 -5.88 14.63
CA VAL A 62 -16.43 -6.35 13.51
C VAL A 62 -16.78 -7.82 13.74
N ALA A 63 -18.05 -8.18 13.62
CA ALA A 63 -18.51 -9.57 13.56
C ALA A 63 -19.58 -9.73 12.49
N ASP A 64 -19.43 -10.71 11.62
CA ASP A 64 -20.39 -11.04 10.56
C ASP A 64 -20.89 -9.83 9.76
N GLY A 65 -19.96 -8.92 9.45
CA GLY A 65 -20.25 -7.69 8.70
C GLY A 65 -20.97 -6.60 9.49
N ALA A 66 -21.06 -6.75 10.82
CA ALA A 66 -21.56 -5.71 11.71
C ALA A 66 -20.38 -5.07 12.47
N TYR A 67 -20.28 -3.76 12.41
CA TYR A 67 -19.25 -2.97 13.09
C TYR A 67 -19.84 -2.33 14.36
N TRP A 68 -19.03 -2.25 15.41
CA TRP A 68 -19.32 -1.45 16.59
C TRP A 68 -18.09 -0.60 16.95
N GLU A 69 -18.34 0.54 17.52
CA GLU A 69 -17.33 1.51 17.87
C GLU A 69 -17.53 2.00 19.30
N ASP A 70 -16.44 1.95 20.08
CA ASP A 70 -16.36 2.49 21.44
C ASP A 70 -17.49 2.04 22.37
N ILE A 71 -17.92 0.79 22.26
CA ILE A 71 -18.89 0.25 23.21
C ILE A 71 -18.20 0.15 24.58
N ALA A 72 -18.69 0.94 25.51
CA ALA A 72 -18.19 0.92 26.88
C ALA A 72 -18.63 -0.35 27.61
N GLY A 73 -17.76 -0.84 28.47
CA GLY A 73 -18.01 -2.02 29.26
C GLY A 73 -17.20 -2.07 30.54
N LYS A 74 -17.29 -3.20 31.22
CA LYS A 74 -16.52 -3.50 32.42
C LYS A 74 -16.06 -4.95 32.38
N ILE A 75 -14.82 -5.18 32.79
CA ILE A 75 -14.26 -6.49 33.06
C ILE A 75 -14.10 -6.67 34.57
N ILE A 76 -14.52 -7.80 35.08
CA ILE A 76 -14.31 -8.20 36.46
C ILE A 76 -13.66 -9.58 36.43
N VAL A 77 -12.53 -9.69 37.13
CA VAL A 77 -11.82 -10.96 37.31
C VAL A 77 -11.80 -11.33 38.77
N GLU A 78 -12.37 -12.48 39.09
CA GLU A 78 -12.39 -13.06 40.43
C GLU A 78 -11.77 -14.47 40.36
N ASP A 79 -10.59 -14.64 40.92
CA ASP A 79 -9.76 -15.82 40.73
C ASP A 79 -9.46 -16.04 39.21
N ASN A 80 -9.96 -17.20 38.69
CA ASN A 80 -9.85 -17.49 37.25
C ASN A 80 -11.17 -17.31 36.51
N ASN A 81 -12.15 -16.63 37.10
CA ASN A 81 -13.42 -16.34 36.45
C ASN A 81 -13.43 -14.91 35.92
N VAL A 82 -14.05 -14.73 34.79
CA VAL A 82 -14.18 -13.42 34.16
C VAL A 82 -15.63 -13.14 33.83
N THR A 83 -16.04 -11.92 34.10
CA THR A 83 -17.31 -11.34 33.63
C THR A 83 -16.99 -10.10 32.81
N LEU A 84 -17.38 -10.12 31.53
CA LEU A 84 -17.42 -8.93 30.66
C LEU A 84 -18.88 -8.48 30.57
N SER A 85 -19.13 -7.20 30.75
CA SER A 85 -20.46 -6.60 30.60
C SER A 85 -20.37 -5.31 29.81
N PHE A 86 -21.24 -5.15 28.82
CA PHE A 86 -21.27 -4.00 27.93
C PHE A 86 -22.55 -3.18 28.12
N VAL A 87 -22.47 -1.90 27.80
CA VAL A 87 -23.62 -0.97 28.01
C VAL A 87 -24.83 -1.27 27.13
N ASP A 88 -24.64 -2.00 26.02
CA ASP A 88 -25.71 -2.48 25.15
C ASP A 88 -26.46 -3.72 25.70
N GLY A 89 -25.98 -4.23 26.83
CA GLY A 89 -26.57 -5.35 27.54
C GLY A 89 -25.96 -6.71 27.20
N ASP A 90 -24.96 -6.76 26.34
CA ASP A 90 -24.23 -8.01 26.09
C ASP A 90 -23.29 -8.33 27.25
N THR A 91 -23.24 -9.63 27.59
CA THR A 91 -22.40 -10.17 28.68
C THR A 91 -21.72 -11.44 28.27
N PHE A 92 -20.49 -11.63 28.75
CA PHE A 92 -19.75 -12.88 28.66
C PHE A 92 -19.36 -13.29 30.09
N GLU A 93 -19.65 -14.52 30.45
CA GLU A 93 -19.21 -15.14 31.70
C GLU A 93 -18.42 -16.41 31.39
N GLY A 94 -17.26 -16.58 31.99
CA GLY A 94 -16.40 -17.71 31.72
C GLY A 94 -15.12 -17.71 32.56
N HIS A 95 -14.13 -18.40 32.07
CA HIS A 95 -12.81 -18.48 32.68
C HIS A 95 -11.80 -17.60 31.91
N ILE A 96 -10.75 -17.21 32.63
CA ILE A 96 -9.65 -16.42 32.06
C ILE A 96 -8.30 -17.05 32.40
N ASP A 97 -7.41 -17.10 31.40
CA ASP A 97 -6.00 -17.38 31.58
C ASP A 97 -5.21 -16.14 31.12
N ILE A 98 -4.26 -15.66 31.93
CA ILE A 98 -3.50 -14.42 31.65
C ILE A 98 -2.02 -14.75 31.58
N ILE A 99 -1.37 -14.25 30.54
CA ILE A 99 0.09 -14.15 30.41
C ILE A 99 0.39 -12.66 30.39
N PRO A 100 0.84 -12.05 31.51
CA PRO A 100 0.97 -10.61 31.62
C PRO A 100 1.82 -9.98 30.50
N GLY A 101 1.31 -8.91 29.87
CA GLY A 101 1.99 -8.20 28.80
C GLY A 101 2.15 -9.00 27.48
N VAL A 102 1.53 -10.16 27.35
CA VAL A 102 1.60 -11.03 26.16
C VAL A 102 0.24 -11.34 25.60
N ALA A 103 -0.58 -12.04 26.36
CA ALA A 103 -1.90 -12.45 25.93
C ALA A 103 -2.81 -12.77 27.13
N PHE A 104 -4.12 -12.71 26.92
CA PHE A 104 -5.08 -13.39 27.77
C PHE A 104 -6.08 -14.17 26.93
N SER A 105 -6.64 -15.22 27.49
CA SER A 105 -7.73 -15.95 26.85
C SER A 105 -8.95 -15.99 27.76
N ILE A 106 -10.11 -15.76 27.18
CA ILE A 106 -11.40 -16.00 27.83
C ILE A 106 -12.09 -17.18 27.17
N TYR A 107 -12.73 -18.00 27.95
CA TYR A 107 -13.43 -19.18 27.41
C TYR A 107 -14.59 -19.63 28.26
N ASN A 108 -15.60 -20.17 27.61
CA ASN A 108 -16.68 -20.92 28.22
C ASN A 108 -17.11 -22.05 27.28
N GLU A 109 -17.99 -22.94 27.76
CA GLU A 109 -18.47 -24.10 26.97
C GLU A 109 -19.38 -23.68 25.81
N GLN A 110 -20.03 -22.54 25.90
CA GLN A 110 -21.03 -22.09 24.93
C GLN A 110 -20.38 -21.34 23.76
N ASP A 111 -19.43 -20.44 24.03
CA ASP A 111 -18.90 -19.48 23.08
C ASP A 111 -17.48 -19.86 22.60
N GLY A 112 -16.86 -20.83 23.28
CA GLY A 112 -15.52 -21.28 22.96
C GLY A 112 -14.42 -20.42 23.59
N ARG A 113 -13.24 -20.39 22.98
CA ARG A 113 -12.06 -19.69 23.49
C ARG A 113 -11.66 -18.55 22.56
N PHE A 114 -11.42 -17.38 23.15
CA PHE A 114 -10.90 -16.18 22.49
C PHE A 114 -9.55 -15.83 23.09
N ILE A 115 -8.54 -15.64 22.24
CA ILE A 115 -7.19 -15.30 22.68
C ILE A 115 -6.87 -13.88 22.21
N PHE A 116 -6.83 -12.96 23.14
CA PHE A 116 -6.46 -11.57 22.91
C PHE A 116 -4.96 -11.41 23.11
N ASN A 117 -4.29 -10.80 22.14
CA ASN A 117 -2.88 -10.50 22.20
C ASN A 117 -2.68 -9.08 22.68
N TYR A 118 -1.69 -8.87 23.53
CA TYR A 118 -1.32 -7.52 23.98
C TYR A 118 -0.82 -6.69 22.81
N CYS A 119 -1.34 -5.48 22.71
CA CYS A 119 -0.87 -4.52 21.74
C CYS A 119 0.12 -3.58 22.43
N GLU A 120 1.40 -3.73 22.10
CA GLU A 120 2.49 -2.98 22.71
C GLU A 120 2.49 -1.51 22.28
N ASN A 121 2.06 -1.25 21.03
CA ASN A 121 2.09 0.09 20.45
C ASN A 121 0.73 0.42 19.82
N ASP A 122 0.22 1.60 20.12
CA ASP A 122 -0.89 2.18 19.35
C ASP A 122 -0.32 2.79 18.07
N LEU A 123 -0.75 2.28 16.92
CA LEU A 123 -0.25 2.68 15.61
C LEU A 123 -1.11 3.76 14.93
N SER A 124 -1.99 4.42 15.68
CA SER A 124 -2.89 5.45 15.15
C SER A 124 -2.17 6.66 14.56
N ASP A 125 -1.05 7.07 15.15
CA ASP A 125 -0.21 8.17 14.65
C ASP A 125 0.76 7.70 13.57
N GLU A 126 1.29 6.48 13.70
CA GLU A 126 2.26 5.92 12.76
C GLU A 126 1.67 5.64 11.39
N ILE A 127 0.37 5.36 11.28
CA ILE A 127 -0.25 5.12 9.98
C ILE A 127 -0.43 6.41 9.16
N ILE A 128 -0.51 7.57 9.83
CA ILE A 128 -0.77 8.85 9.15
C ILE A 128 0.33 9.15 8.13
N GLY A 129 -0.07 9.39 6.89
CA GLY A 129 0.84 9.70 5.80
C GLY A 129 0.46 9.02 4.50
N MET A 130 1.38 9.01 3.57
CA MET A 130 1.24 8.37 2.27
C MET A 130 2.11 7.11 2.21
N TRP A 131 1.54 6.04 1.73
CA TRP A 131 2.15 4.73 1.65
C TRP A 131 2.04 4.18 0.24
N VAL A 132 3.07 3.48 -0.22
CA VAL A 132 3.12 2.84 -1.54
C VAL A 132 3.34 1.34 -1.38
N CYS A 133 2.50 0.56 -2.03
CA CYS A 133 2.65 -0.88 -2.16
C CYS A 133 2.77 -1.27 -3.63
N HIS A 134 3.64 -2.22 -3.92
CA HIS A 134 3.66 -2.92 -5.19
C HIS A 134 3.08 -4.31 -4.95
N ASP A 135 1.83 -4.49 -5.33
CA ASP A 135 1.22 -5.82 -5.30
C ASP A 135 1.63 -6.59 -6.56
N THR A 136 1.98 -7.85 -6.36
CA THR A 136 2.24 -8.79 -7.45
C THR A 136 1.28 -9.95 -7.27
N PRO A 137 0.06 -9.84 -7.78
CA PRO A 137 -0.90 -10.93 -7.68
C PRO A 137 -0.32 -12.19 -8.34
N ALA A 138 -0.73 -13.36 -7.84
CA ALA A 138 -0.24 -14.66 -8.33
C ALA A 138 -0.56 -14.86 -9.83
N GLU A 139 -1.62 -14.24 -10.33
CA GLU A 139 -1.99 -14.20 -11.73
C GLU A 139 -2.37 -12.76 -12.09
N GLY A 140 -1.58 -12.13 -12.97
CA GLY A 140 -1.88 -10.79 -13.47
C GLY A 140 -0.68 -9.85 -13.48
N GLU A 141 -0.97 -8.62 -13.86
CA GLU A 141 0.01 -7.54 -13.89
C GLU A 141 0.21 -6.97 -12.49
N SER A 142 1.44 -6.66 -12.15
CA SER A 142 1.79 -5.99 -10.89
C SER A 142 1.18 -4.59 -10.87
N GLU A 143 0.49 -4.24 -9.79
CA GLU A 143 -0.07 -2.92 -9.60
C GLU A 143 0.67 -2.17 -8.50
N MET A 144 0.89 -0.89 -8.73
CA MET A 144 1.30 0.03 -7.69
C MET A 144 0.04 0.62 -7.05
N MET A 145 -0.08 0.49 -5.75
CA MET A 145 -1.15 1.11 -4.97
C MET A 145 -0.56 2.21 -4.10
N ILE A 146 -1.31 3.28 -3.96
CA ILE A 146 -0.99 4.40 -3.07
C ILE A 146 -2.16 4.56 -2.12
N GLU A 147 -1.89 4.54 -0.83
CA GLU A 147 -2.89 4.81 0.19
C GLU A 147 -2.43 5.96 1.08
N THR A 148 -3.30 6.92 1.26
CA THR A 148 -3.05 8.07 2.12
C THR A 148 -4.01 8.04 3.29
N PHE A 149 -3.48 8.08 4.50
CA PHE A 149 -4.23 8.17 5.74
C PHE A 149 -4.08 9.57 6.31
N ASP A 150 -5.19 10.29 6.50
CA ASP A 150 -5.17 11.62 7.07
C ASP A 150 -5.53 11.60 8.56
N LYS A 151 -5.16 12.65 9.27
CA LYS A 151 -5.43 12.82 10.70
C LYS A 151 -6.92 12.97 11.07
N ASN A 152 -7.80 13.07 10.08
CA ASN A 152 -9.25 13.20 10.30
C ASN A 152 -9.96 11.84 10.16
N GLY A 153 -9.21 10.73 10.09
CA GLY A 153 -9.76 9.40 9.94
C GLY A 153 -10.25 9.09 8.53
N LYS A 154 -9.68 9.75 7.51
CA LYS A 154 -9.97 9.46 6.10
C LYS A 154 -8.80 8.74 5.45
N SER A 155 -9.09 7.63 4.80
CA SER A 155 -8.18 6.92 3.91
C SER A 155 -8.58 7.15 2.47
N THR A 156 -7.60 7.30 1.60
CA THR A 156 -7.80 7.39 0.16
C THR A 156 -6.89 6.37 -0.52
N LEU A 157 -7.49 5.27 -0.96
CA LEU A 157 -6.79 4.27 -1.74
C LEU A 157 -6.85 4.65 -3.22
N THR A 158 -5.70 4.74 -3.80
CA THR A 158 -5.55 5.16 -5.17
C THR A 158 -4.61 4.18 -5.86
N GLY A 159 -5.05 3.62 -6.97
CA GLY A 159 -4.16 2.90 -7.87
C GLY A 159 -3.27 3.88 -8.64
N PHE A 160 -2.96 3.57 -9.87
CA PHE A 160 -2.14 4.45 -10.72
C PHE A 160 -2.77 5.80 -11.08
N LEU A 161 -4.10 5.92 -10.97
CA LEU A 161 -4.85 7.09 -11.43
C LEU A 161 -4.94 8.31 -10.49
N PRO A 162 -4.51 8.26 -9.25
CA PRO A 162 -4.94 9.23 -8.24
C PRO A 162 -4.24 10.57 -8.28
N LEU A 163 -3.10 10.62 -8.90
CA LEU A 163 -2.30 11.84 -8.91
C LEU A 163 -2.75 12.81 -10.01
N GLU A 164 -3.58 12.32 -10.92
CA GLU A 164 -4.30 13.09 -11.92
C GLU A 164 -5.80 13.18 -11.61
N ALA A 165 -6.25 12.48 -10.56
CA ALA A 165 -7.64 12.46 -10.18
C ALA A 165 -8.10 13.87 -9.80
N ASP A 166 -9.22 14.29 -10.34
CA ASP A 166 -9.89 15.50 -9.88
C ASP A 166 -10.47 15.29 -8.47
N ALA A 167 -10.96 16.36 -7.86
CA ALA A 167 -11.48 16.32 -6.49
C ALA A 167 -12.66 15.34 -6.34
N GLU A 168 -13.44 15.12 -7.38
CA GLU A 168 -14.57 14.17 -7.37
C GLU A 168 -14.07 12.72 -7.36
N GLN A 169 -13.06 12.39 -8.16
CA GLN A 169 -12.43 11.07 -8.16
C GLN A 169 -11.74 10.76 -6.83
N ILE A 170 -11.09 11.73 -6.21
CA ILE A 170 -10.49 11.58 -4.88
C ILE A 170 -11.58 11.28 -3.84
N LEU A 171 -12.67 12.05 -3.83
CA LEU A 171 -13.79 11.81 -2.91
C LEU A 171 -14.43 10.44 -3.12
N ASN A 172 -14.53 9.99 -4.37
CA ASN A 172 -15.08 8.67 -4.69
C ASN A 172 -14.20 7.51 -4.19
N ASN A 173 -12.91 7.73 -4.00
CA ASN A 173 -11.97 6.73 -3.48
C ASN A 173 -11.67 6.89 -1.98
N GLN A 174 -12.30 7.86 -1.33
CA GLN A 174 -12.11 8.10 0.09
C GLN A 174 -13.03 7.21 0.93
N THR A 175 -12.47 6.65 2.00
CA THR A 175 -13.18 5.84 3.00
C THR A 175 -12.88 6.35 4.40
N ASP A 176 -13.71 5.98 5.36
CA ASP A 176 -13.42 6.22 6.78
C ASP A 176 -12.51 5.12 7.31
N TYR A 177 -11.53 5.51 8.14
CA TYR A 177 -10.71 4.56 8.86
C TYR A 177 -10.57 4.91 10.33
N ARG A 178 -10.25 3.89 11.12
CA ARG A 178 -9.89 4.02 12.51
C ARG A 178 -8.82 2.98 12.87
N VAL A 179 -7.88 3.38 13.70
CA VAL A 179 -6.90 2.47 14.31
C VAL A 179 -7.17 2.38 15.80
N VAL A 180 -7.16 1.17 16.33
CA VAL A 180 -7.21 0.89 17.76
C VAL A 180 -6.12 -0.13 18.07
N GLY A 181 -5.08 0.31 18.75
CA GLY A 181 -3.88 -0.48 18.94
C GLY A 181 -3.19 -0.78 17.62
N ASP A 182 -3.13 -2.05 17.25
CA ASP A 182 -2.55 -2.53 15.98
C ASP A 182 -3.61 -2.99 14.96
N LEU A 183 -4.89 -2.69 15.19
CA LEU A 183 -5.96 -3.00 14.25
C LEU A 183 -6.43 -1.75 13.50
N LEU A 184 -6.41 -1.83 12.18
CA LEU A 184 -6.96 -0.85 11.26
C LEU A 184 -8.34 -1.32 10.80
N PHE A 185 -9.36 -0.53 11.07
CA PHE A 185 -10.73 -0.71 10.60
C PHE A 185 -10.99 0.29 9.46
N ILE A 186 -11.34 -0.20 8.28
CA ILE A 186 -11.72 0.62 7.13
C ILE A 186 -13.21 0.40 6.88
N THR A 187 -13.96 1.49 6.80
CA THR A 187 -15.40 1.48 6.48
C THR A 187 -15.60 1.89 5.04
N ILE A 188 -16.02 0.95 4.20
CA ILE A 188 -16.37 1.20 2.80
C ILE A 188 -17.87 1.47 2.73
N PRO A 189 -18.30 2.67 2.31
CA PRO A 189 -19.72 3.03 2.24
C PRO A 189 -20.53 2.10 1.32
N ALA A 190 -21.81 1.92 1.63
CA ALA A 190 -22.70 1.00 0.91
C ALA A 190 -22.83 1.31 -0.59
N ASP A 191 -22.87 2.58 -0.95
CA ASP A 191 -22.94 3.06 -2.32
C ASP A 191 -21.68 2.70 -3.15
N LYS A 192 -20.52 2.59 -2.51
CA LYS A 192 -19.25 2.21 -3.17
C LYS A 192 -19.13 0.70 -3.43
N VAL A 193 -19.79 -0.12 -2.62
CA VAL A 193 -19.78 -1.59 -2.79
C VAL A 193 -21.01 -2.11 -3.54
N GLY A 194 -21.91 -1.22 -3.96
CA GLY A 194 -23.14 -1.60 -4.64
C GLY A 194 -24.12 -2.38 -3.76
N GLY A 195 -24.03 -2.23 -2.44
CA GLY A 195 -24.80 -2.95 -1.44
C GLY A 195 -25.76 -2.03 -0.66
N GLU A 196 -26.59 -2.64 0.21
CA GLU A 196 -27.49 -1.91 1.11
C GLU A 196 -26.80 -1.48 2.42
N ARG A 197 -25.64 -2.05 2.73
CA ARG A 197 -24.89 -1.82 3.97
C ARG A 197 -23.42 -1.56 3.66
N PRO A 198 -22.72 -0.76 4.49
CA PRO A 198 -21.29 -0.61 4.39
C PRO A 198 -20.58 -1.95 4.59
N GLN A 199 -19.41 -2.08 4.00
CA GLN A 199 -18.49 -3.17 4.26
C GLN A 199 -17.36 -2.69 5.17
N TYR A 200 -16.84 -3.61 5.97
CA TYR A 200 -15.76 -3.34 6.89
C TYR A 200 -14.59 -4.25 6.57
N VAL A 201 -13.44 -3.64 6.35
CA VAL A 201 -12.17 -4.35 6.14
C VAL A 201 -11.31 -4.12 7.35
N VAL A 202 -10.75 -5.18 7.90
CA VAL A 202 -9.88 -5.08 9.07
C VAL A 202 -8.51 -5.64 8.72
N HIS A 203 -7.48 -4.87 9.06
CA HIS A 203 -6.10 -5.28 8.93
C HIS A 203 -5.39 -5.23 10.27
N LYS A 204 -4.59 -6.24 10.57
CA LYS A 204 -3.59 -6.13 11.62
C LYS A 204 -2.37 -5.42 11.05
N LEU A 205 -1.97 -4.35 11.70
CA LEU A 205 -0.80 -3.57 11.34
C LEU A 205 0.45 -4.10 12.04
N ILE A 206 1.54 -4.15 11.31
CA ILE A 206 2.87 -4.40 11.88
C ILE A 206 3.76 -3.27 11.35
N TYR A 207 4.16 -2.38 12.25
CA TYR A 207 5.03 -1.27 11.92
C TYR A 207 6.49 -1.65 12.17
N SER A 208 7.30 -1.47 11.16
CA SER A 208 8.74 -1.66 11.23
C SER A 208 9.39 -0.34 10.87
N PRO A 209 9.79 0.46 11.89
CA PRO A 209 10.54 1.67 11.64
C PRO A 209 11.88 1.32 11.01
N ASP A 210 12.29 2.12 10.04
CA ASP A 210 13.56 1.85 9.37
C ASP A 210 14.74 2.10 10.30
N ALA A 211 15.44 1.02 10.55
CA ALA A 211 16.73 1.12 11.23
C ALA A 211 17.91 1.19 10.24
N THR A 212 17.71 0.97 8.94
CA THR A 212 18.88 0.72 8.08
C THR A 212 18.86 1.25 6.67
N THR A 213 17.83 1.12 5.85
CA THR A 213 17.96 1.54 4.42
C THR A 213 16.69 1.52 3.58
N THR A 214 15.59 1.01 4.08
CA THR A 214 14.39 0.79 3.25
C THR A 214 13.22 1.74 3.52
N GLY A 215 13.34 2.60 4.51
CA GLY A 215 12.25 3.47 4.97
C GLY A 215 11.27 2.72 5.89
N ASP A 216 10.38 3.46 6.51
CA ASP A 216 9.36 2.86 7.37
C ASP A 216 8.48 1.92 6.56
N ILE A 217 8.27 0.72 7.07
CA ILE A 217 7.41 -0.29 6.49
C ILE A 217 6.20 -0.51 7.38
N MET A 218 5.01 -0.45 6.79
CA MET A 218 3.77 -0.90 7.41
C MET A 218 3.31 -2.18 6.70
N THR A 219 3.21 -3.27 7.43
CA THR A 219 2.66 -4.51 6.90
C THR A 219 1.21 -4.63 7.33
N PHE A 220 0.32 -4.79 6.36
CA PHE A 220 -1.10 -5.04 6.57
C PHE A 220 -1.36 -6.54 6.43
N LYS A 221 -1.84 -7.16 7.49
CA LYS A 221 -2.32 -8.55 7.47
C LYS A 221 -3.83 -8.56 7.53
N SER A 222 -4.44 -9.17 6.54
CA SER A 222 -5.89 -9.39 6.49
C SER A 222 -6.21 -10.87 6.61
N THR A 223 -7.33 -11.17 7.24
CA THR A 223 -7.89 -12.51 7.31
C THR A 223 -9.34 -12.42 6.86
N VAL A 224 -9.67 -13.12 5.78
CA VAL A 224 -11.01 -13.07 5.17
C VAL A 224 -11.56 -14.49 5.05
N ALA A 225 -12.81 -14.68 5.46
CA ALA A 225 -13.53 -15.93 5.21
C ALA A 225 -14.17 -15.90 3.82
N VAL A 226 -13.86 -16.89 2.99
CA VAL A 226 -14.51 -17.11 1.69
C VAL A 226 -15.12 -18.50 1.67
N GLY A 227 -16.43 -18.57 1.90
CA GLY A 227 -17.12 -19.83 2.10
C GLY A 227 -16.63 -20.55 3.36
N ASN A 228 -16.03 -21.74 3.20
CA ASN A 228 -15.45 -22.53 4.30
C ASN A 228 -13.92 -22.35 4.42
N GLU A 229 -13.32 -21.51 3.63
CA GLU A 229 -11.87 -21.28 3.62
C GLU A 229 -11.54 -19.93 4.28
N VAL A 230 -10.44 -19.91 5.01
CA VAL A 230 -9.86 -18.70 5.59
C VAL A 230 -8.67 -18.32 4.71
N ILE A 231 -8.74 -17.15 4.09
CA ILE A 231 -7.67 -16.59 3.26
C ILE A 231 -6.95 -15.54 4.08
N GLU A 232 -5.65 -15.74 4.24
CA GLU A 232 -4.76 -14.74 4.84
C GLU A 232 -4.04 -13.98 3.73
N GLY A 233 -4.13 -12.67 3.77
CA GLY A 233 -3.42 -11.75 2.89
C GLY A 233 -2.36 -10.96 3.66
N THR A 234 -1.25 -10.67 3.02
CA THR A 234 -0.21 -9.80 3.58
C THR A 234 0.29 -8.87 2.50
N SER A 235 0.25 -7.57 2.76
CA SER A 235 0.85 -6.55 1.90
C SER A 235 1.80 -5.67 2.69
N SER A 236 2.92 -5.28 2.08
CA SER A 236 3.93 -4.44 2.71
C SER A 236 3.97 -3.09 2.02
N TRP A 237 3.82 -2.04 2.78
CA TRP A 237 3.71 -0.67 2.34
C TRP A 237 4.90 0.16 2.82
N LEU A 238 5.50 0.91 1.93
CA LEU A 238 6.60 1.82 2.23
C LEU A 238 6.06 3.23 2.47
N ARG A 239 6.48 3.87 3.54
CA ARG A 239 6.15 5.28 3.80
C ARG A 239 6.83 6.17 2.77
N VAL A 240 6.08 7.09 2.21
CA VAL A 240 6.56 8.01 1.17
C VAL A 240 6.80 9.40 1.78
N LYS A 241 7.86 10.07 1.33
CA LYS A 241 8.08 11.47 1.66
C LYS A 241 7.01 12.37 1.03
N GLN A 242 6.59 13.39 1.77
CA GLN A 242 5.63 14.38 1.27
C GLN A 242 6.23 15.30 0.19
N TYR A 243 7.56 15.34 0.06
CA TYR A 243 8.28 16.13 -0.93
C TYR A 243 9.53 15.39 -1.38
N LEU A 244 9.93 15.65 -2.62
CA LEU A 244 11.08 15.01 -3.22
C LEU A 244 12.40 15.64 -2.76
N ASP A 245 13.33 14.79 -2.34
CA ASP A 245 14.71 15.17 -2.05
C ASP A 245 15.60 14.63 -3.18
N LEU A 246 15.77 15.41 -4.24
CA LEU A 246 16.40 14.96 -5.49
C LEU A 246 17.87 15.34 -5.58
N ALA A 247 18.29 16.48 -5.03
CA ALA A 247 19.60 17.08 -5.27
C ALA A 247 20.76 16.13 -4.97
N GLY A 248 21.63 15.91 -5.93
CA GLY A 248 22.80 15.05 -5.83
C GLY A 248 22.51 13.55 -5.72
N LYS A 249 21.29 13.13 -5.98
CA LYS A 249 20.89 11.71 -5.93
C LYS A 249 21.07 11.05 -7.29
N LYS A 250 21.44 9.78 -7.24
CA LYS A 250 21.51 8.92 -8.42
C LYS A 250 20.83 7.59 -8.12
N TYR A 251 20.04 7.13 -9.06
CA TYR A 251 19.28 5.91 -8.96
C TYR A 251 19.53 5.00 -10.15
N ASP A 252 19.76 3.73 -9.86
CA ASP A 252 19.86 2.66 -10.85
C ASP A 252 18.53 1.94 -10.96
N TYR A 253 18.19 1.54 -12.16
CA TYR A 253 16.95 0.83 -12.45
C TYR A 253 16.93 -0.55 -11.80
N ILE A 254 15.80 -0.90 -11.16
CA ILE A 254 15.57 -2.24 -10.59
C ILE A 254 14.53 -2.99 -11.42
N LYS A 255 13.31 -2.43 -11.53
CA LYS A 255 12.16 -3.15 -12.05
C LYS A 255 11.13 -2.19 -12.64
N THR A 256 10.41 -2.68 -13.64
CA THR A 256 9.23 -2.03 -14.22
C THR A 256 7.98 -2.84 -13.89
N PHE A 257 6.93 -2.12 -13.57
CA PHE A 257 5.58 -2.63 -13.53
C PHE A 257 4.76 -1.94 -14.61
N VAL A 258 4.01 -2.72 -15.36
CA VAL A 258 3.10 -2.22 -16.40
C VAL A 258 1.71 -2.71 -16.03
N SER A 259 0.76 -1.78 -15.97
CA SER A 259 -0.64 -2.13 -15.73
C SER A 259 -1.55 -1.51 -16.79
N ASN A 260 -2.73 -2.08 -16.94
CA ASN A 260 -3.78 -1.58 -17.84
C ASN A 260 -3.31 -1.31 -19.27
N VAL A 261 -2.54 -2.23 -19.84
CA VAL A 261 -2.11 -2.11 -21.23
C VAL A 261 -3.27 -2.46 -22.16
N LYS A 262 -3.78 -1.45 -22.85
CA LYS A 262 -4.71 -1.60 -23.97
C LYS A 262 -4.04 -0.99 -25.20
N GLY A 263 -3.32 -1.80 -25.94
CA GLY A 263 -2.75 -1.39 -27.20
C GLY A 263 -3.60 -1.88 -28.36
N LEU A 264 -3.55 -1.16 -29.47
CA LEU A 264 -4.02 -1.68 -30.75
C LEU A 264 -2.98 -2.70 -31.24
N ASP A 265 -3.44 -3.76 -31.94
CA ASP A 265 -2.54 -4.74 -32.59
C ASP A 265 -1.86 -4.11 -33.81
N LYS A 266 -0.97 -3.18 -33.52
CA LYS A 266 -0.22 -2.38 -34.49
C LYS A 266 1.25 -2.37 -34.10
N ASP A 267 2.09 -2.74 -35.05
CA ASP A 267 3.53 -2.73 -34.86
C ASP A 267 4.10 -1.30 -34.96
N VAL A 268 4.96 -0.93 -34.03
CA VAL A 268 5.71 0.34 -34.00
C VAL A 268 7.19 0.01 -33.96
N GLU A 269 7.94 0.60 -34.86
CA GLU A 269 9.41 0.50 -34.85
C GLU A 269 9.99 1.45 -33.82
N PHE A 270 10.79 0.93 -32.89
CA PHE A 270 11.43 1.71 -31.85
C PHE A 270 12.84 1.17 -31.57
N MET A 271 13.84 1.99 -31.72
CA MET A 271 15.26 1.64 -31.48
C MET A 271 15.70 0.38 -32.24
N GLY A 272 15.18 0.15 -33.46
CA GLY A 272 15.46 -1.05 -34.23
C GLY A 272 14.77 -2.32 -33.76
N TYR A 273 13.82 -2.18 -32.83
CA TYR A 273 12.95 -3.24 -32.37
C TYR A 273 11.52 -2.97 -32.81
N THR A 274 10.82 -4.01 -33.21
CA THR A 274 9.38 -3.93 -33.49
C THR A 274 8.61 -4.13 -32.18
N PHE A 275 7.83 -3.13 -31.77
CA PHE A 275 6.96 -3.18 -30.62
C PHE A 275 5.51 -3.31 -31.03
N ASN A 276 4.79 -4.14 -30.31
CA ASN A 276 3.35 -4.24 -30.42
C ASN A 276 2.76 -4.04 -29.03
N PHE A 277 2.11 -2.90 -28.82
CA PHE A 277 1.62 -2.53 -27.49
C PHE A 277 0.48 -3.44 -27.00
N ALA A 278 -0.30 -4.05 -27.91
CA ALA A 278 -1.28 -5.07 -27.51
C ALA A 278 -0.63 -6.36 -26.97
N LYS A 279 0.64 -6.58 -27.27
CA LYS A 279 1.42 -7.75 -26.85
C LYS A 279 2.53 -7.39 -25.86
N MET A 280 2.56 -6.13 -25.42
CA MET A 280 3.52 -5.68 -24.41
C MET A 280 3.08 -6.17 -23.04
N ASP A 281 4.01 -6.71 -22.29
CA ASP A 281 3.85 -7.06 -20.89
C ASP A 281 4.99 -6.45 -20.06
N GLY A 282 4.79 -6.35 -18.74
CA GLY A 282 5.79 -5.79 -17.83
C GLY A 282 7.12 -6.53 -17.87
N VAL A 283 7.11 -7.83 -18.13
CA VAL A 283 8.32 -8.66 -18.20
C VAL A 283 9.21 -8.27 -19.39
N LYS A 284 8.59 -8.00 -20.54
CA LYS A 284 9.34 -7.57 -21.74
C LYS A 284 9.95 -6.19 -21.58
N LEU A 285 9.17 -5.24 -21.05
CA LEU A 285 9.63 -3.89 -20.78
C LEU A 285 10.75 -3.88 -19.73
N ASP A 286 10.58 -4.63 -18.65
CA ASP A 286 11.59 -4.82 -17.61
C ASP A 286 12.91 -5.37 -18.16
N LYS A 287 12.84 -6.40 -19.00
CA LYS A 287 14.00 -6.99 -19.65
C LYS A 287 14.71 -6.01 -20.56
N MET A 288 13.96 -5.23 -21.32
CA MET A 288 14.52 -4.19 -22.19
C MET A 288 15.26 -3.10 -21.38
N LEU A 289 14.63 -2.55 -20.35
CA LEU A 289 15.24 -1.49 -19.53
C LEU A 289 16.46 -1.99 -18.76
N LYS A 290 16.46 -3.21 -18.28
CA LYS A 290 17.64 -3.86 -17.68
C LYS A 290 18.79 -4.00 -18.68
N THR A 291 18.49 -4.35 -19.94
CA THR A 291 19.51 -4.45 -21.00
C THR A 291 20.10 -3.09 -21.36
N LEU A 292 19.29 -2.03 -21.30
CA LEU A 292 19.73 -0.66 -21.56
C LEU A 292 20.54 -0.06 -20.40
N LEU A 293 20.68 -0.73 -19.26
CA LEU A 293 21.38 -0.20 -18.07
C LEU A 293 20.88 1.21 -17.69
N PHE A 294 19.56 1.37 -17.69
CA PHE A 294 18.93 2.66 -17.47
C PHE A 294 19.18 3.20 -16.06
N ASN A 295 19.57 4.46 -15.95
CA ASN A 295 19.72 5.15 -14.69
C ASN A 295 19.29 6.62 -14.77
N VAL A 296 19.04 7.20 -13.59
CA VAL A 296 18.62 8.59 -13.44
C VAL A 296 19.52 9.27 -12.41
N GLU A 297 20.01 10.46 -12.73
CA GLU A 297 20.84 11.27 -11.86
C GLU A 297 20.27 12.70 -11.76
N PHE A 298 20.17 13.21 -10.54
CA PHE A 298 19.75 14.58 -10.26
C PHE A 298 20.97 15.39 -9.84
N HIS A 299 21.46 16.26 -10.72
CA HIS A 299 22.60 17.13 -10.40
C HIS A 299 22.24 18.12 -9.28
N ASP A 300 21.03 18.65 -9.35
CA ASP A 300 20.41 19.52 -8.35
C ASP A 300 18.90 19.24 -8.27
N ALA A 301 18.15 20.06 -7.56
CA ALA A 301 16.70 19.91 -7.43
C ALA A 301 15.92 20.21 -8.73
N ASN A 302 16.58 20.77 -9.75
CA ASN A 302 15.92 21.28 -10.95
C ASN A 302 16.43 20.65 -12.25
N THR A 303 17.35 19.69 -12.17
CA THR A 303 17.99 19.09 -13.35
C THR A 303 18.06 17.58 -13.22
N ILE A 304 17.49 16.88 -14.19
CA ILE A 304 17.54 15.42 -14.32
C ILE A 304 18.40 15.02 -15.51
N LYS A 305 19.20 13.98 -15.34
CA LYS A 305 19.95 13.32 -16.39
C LYS A 305 19.54 11.87 -16.47
N TYR A 306 19.05 11.46 -17.62
CA TYR A 306 18.84 10.06 -17.97
C TYR A 306 20.09 9.53 -18.65
N SER A 307 20.46 8.30 -18.31
CA SER A 307 21.55 7.62 -19.01
C SER A 307 21.16 6.17 -19.31
N CYS A 308 21.54 5.69 -20.47
CA CYS A 308 21.35 4.29 -20.88
C CYS A 308 22.46 3.88 -21.84
N HIS A 309 22.50 2.60 -22.22
CA HIS A 309 23.40 2.07 -23.25
C HIS A 309 22.56 1.58 -24.43
N TYR A 310 22.85 2.06 -25.61
CA TYR A 310 22.25 1.57 -26.85
C TYR A 310 23.35 1.04 -27.76
N ASN A 311 23.23 -0.22 -28.20
CA ASN A 311 24.26 -0.93 -28.98
C ASN A 311 25.66 -0.85 -28.35
N ASN A 312 25.74 -0.94 -27.01
CA ASN A 312 26.94 -0.78 -26.17
C ASN A 312 27.54 0.66 -26.18
N GLU A 313 26.90 1.61 -26.80
CA GLU A 313 27.30 3.02 -26.74
C GLU A 313 26.54 3.76 -25.65
N PRO A 314 27.20 4.52 -24.78
CA PRO A 314 26.53 5.28 -23.74
C PRO A 314 25.75 6.45 -24.36
N MET A 315 24.48 6.53 -23.97
CA MET A 315 23.63 7.67 -24.34
C MET A 315 23.19 8.38 -23.06
N SER A 316 23.14 9.67 -23.07
CA SER A 316 22.57 10.45 -21.97
C SER A 316 21.84 11.69 -22.48
N MET A 317 20.80 12.04 -21.76
CA MET A 317 20.03 13.24 -21.99
C MET A 317 19.81 13.94 -20.65
N GLU A 318 20.02 15.24 -20.64
CA GLU A 318 19.84 16.10 -19.49
C GLU A 318 18.74 17.12 -19.78
N ALA A 319 17.83 17.34 -18.83
CA ALA A 319 16.74 18.29 -18.98
C ALA A 319 16.41 18.98 -17.65
N PRO A 320 15.90 20.23 -17.71
CA PRO A 320 15.33 20.86 -16.53
C PRO A 320 14.08 20.11 -16.05
N ILE A 321 13.86 20.14 -14.73
CA ILE A 321 12.65 19.65 -14.11
C ILE A 321 11.94 20.73 -13.31
N VAL A 322 10.63 20.60 -13.21
CA VAL A 322 9.79 21.38 -12.30
C VAL A 322 9.07 20.37 -11.40
N VAL A 323 9.15 20.58 -10.10
CA VAL A 323 8.55 19.69 -9.11
C VAL A 323 7.40 20.45 -8.42
N ASP A 324 6.23 19.82 -8.39
CA ASP A 324 5.04 20.27 -7.67
C ASP A 324 4.48 19.10 -6.87
N GLY A 325 4.73 19.09 -5.58
CA GLY A 325 4.47 17.93 -4.71
C GLY A 325 5.24 16.68 -5.19
N ASN A 326 4.51 15.64 -5.54
CA ASN A 326 5.06 14.39 -6.10
C ASN A 326 5.09 14.39 -7.64
N LYS A 327 4.54 15.40 -8.29
CA LYS A 327 4.59 15.54 -9.74
C LYS A 327 5.92 16.20 -10.16
N MET A 328 6.67 15.51 -10.97
CA MET A 328 7.90 16.00 -11.58
C MET A 328 7.69 16.13 -13.09
N THR A 329 7.72 17.33 -13.62
CA THR A 329 7.66 17.60 -15.06
C THR A 329 9.05 17.77 -15.64
N VAL A 330 9.46 16.87 -16.53
CA VAL A 330 10.71 16.97 -17.28
C VAL A 330 10.48 17.87 -18.49
N LYS A 331 11.19 18.99 -18.54
CA LYS A 331 11.03 20.06 -19.54
C LYS A 331 11.81 19.77 -20.83
N MET A 332 11.35 18.80 -21.61
CA MET A 332 11.97 18.40 -22.87
C MET A 332 11.83 19.47 -23.96
N SER A 333 10.74 20.22 -23.96
CA SER A 333 10.50 21.32 -24.88
C SER A 333 11.56 22.42 -24.82
N THR A 334 12.31 22.55 -23.72
CA THR A 334 13.46 23.48 -23.62
C THR A 334 14.67 23.04 -24.45
N LYS A 335 14.79 21.75 -24.76
CA LYS A 335 15.84 21.18 -25.60
C LYS A 335 15.51 21.32 -27.09
N ASN A 336 14.26 21.07 -27.42
CA ASN A 336 13.73 21.27 -28.77
C ASN A 336 12.22 21.55 -28.63
N ALA A 337 11.75 22.62 -29.29
CA ALA A 337 10.35 23.02 -29.22
C ALA A 337 9.37 21.96 -29.77
N ALA A 338 9.84 21.02 -30.56
CA ALA A 338 9.03 19.89 -31.05
C ALA A 338 8.90 18.76 -30.06
N TYR A 339 9.73 18.71 -29.03
CA TYR A 339 9.62 17.71 -27.95
C TYR A 339 8.48 18.04 -26.99
N LYS A 340 7.91 17.02 -26.42
CA LYS A 340 6.86 17.16 -25.42
C LYS A 340 7.40 16.96 -24.01
N ASP A 341 6.95 17.78 -23.08
CA ASP A 341 7.26 17.63 -21.66
C ASP A 341 6.73 16.29 -21.14
N ILE A 342 7.42 15.72 -20.15
CA ILE A 342 7.08 14.41 -19.57
C ILE A 342 6.72 14.62 -18.11
N ASP A 343 5.50 14.26 -17.74
CA ASP A 343 5.06 14.26 -16.37
C ASP A 343 5.30 12.88 -15.73
N LEU A 344 6.00 12.89 -14.62
CA LEU A 344 6.29 11.71 -13.81
C LEU A 344 5.79 11.94 -12.40
N TYR A 345 5.03 11.01 -11.87
CA TYR A 345 4.70 11.03 -10.45
C TYR A 345 5.73 10.21 -9.71
N THR A 346 6.44 10.88 -8.80
CA THR A 346 7.65 10.35 -8.19
C THR A 346 7.50 10.29 -6.69
N PHE A 347 7.88 9.16 -6.12
CA PHE A 347 7.81 8.91 -4.68
C PHE A 347 9.18 8.42 -4.22
N GLN A 348 9.62 8.93 -3.09
CA GLN A 348 10.84 8.47 -2.43
C GLN A 348 10.49 7.92 -1.07
N ASP A 349 11.12 6.81 -0.68
CA ASP A 349 11.13 6.35 0.69
C ASP A 349 11.83 7.35 1.64
N ALA A 350 11.70 7.14 2.93
CA ALA A 350 12.12 8.11 3.94
C ALA A 350 13.61 8.45 3.87
N ASP A 351 14.48 7.48 3.55
CA ASP A 351 15.93 7.65 3.47
C ASP A 351 16.44 7.89 2.03
N CYS A 352 15.54 7.97 1.05
CA CYS A 352 15.85 8.10 -0.37
C CYS A 352 16.66 6.93 -0.94
N SER A 353 16.50 5.73 -0.39
CA SER A 353 17.13 4.50 -0.87
C SER A 353 16.45 3.97 -2.12
N GLN A 354 15.14 4.19 -2.22
CA GLN A 354 14.33 3.83 -3.37
C GLN A 354 13.58 5.04 -3.94
N MET A 355 13.31 4.97 -5.21
CA MET A 355 12.48 5.94 -5.92
C MET A 355 11.52 5.19 -6.82
N HIS A 356 10.23 5.48 -6.66
CA HIS A 356 9.16 4.97 -7.48
C HIS A 356 8.71 6.07 -8.43
N MET A 357 8.73 5.80 -9.72
CA MET A 357 8.31 6.74 -10.76
C MET A 357 7.15 6.14 -11.53
N TYR A 358 6.05 6.83 -11.55
CA TYR A 358 4.86 6.46 -12.31
C TYR A 358 4.70 7.36 -13.53
N MET A 359 4.40 6.73 -14.66
CA MET A 359 4.21 7.38 -15.95
C MET A 359 2.83 7.04 -16.51
N PRO A 360 1.89 8.00 -16.55
CA PRO A 360 0.59 7.80 -17.19
C PRO A 360 0.70 7.70 -18.70
N THR A 361 -0.36 7.26 -19.37
CA THR A 361 -0.39 6.98 -20.81
C THR A 361 0.20 8.11 -21.67
N TYR A 362 -0.25 9.34 -21.48
CA TYR A 362 0.23 10.47 -22.28
C TYR A 362 1.71 10.76 -22.03
N ALA A 363 2.18 10.61 -20.79
CA ALA A 363 3.59 10.80 -20.45
C ALA A 363 4.46 9.69 -21.01
N PHE A 364 3.95 8.46 -21.04
CA PHE A 364 4.60 7.34 -21.74
C PHE A 364 4.74 7.63 -23.24
N ILE A 365 3.69 8.09 -23.90
CA ILE A 365 3.72 8.48 -25.33
C ILE A 365 4.74 9.58 -25.55
N ASN A 366 4.77 10.60 -24.68
CA ASN A 366 5.75 11.69 -24.77
C ASN A 366 7.19 11.20 -24.57
N PHE A 367 7.43 10.34 -23.59
CA PHE A 367 8.75 9.77 -23.32
C PHE A 367 9.28 8.97 -24.51
N PHE A 368 8.47 8.02 -25.00
CA PHE A 368 8.87 7.19 -26.14
C PHE A 368 8.98 8.00 -27.42
N GLY A 369 8.08 8.96 -27.67
CA GLY A 369 8.13 9.85 -28.82
C GLY A 369 9.39 10.70 -28.85
N ASN A 370 9.77 11.29 -27.70
CA ASN A 370 11.03 12.05 -27.60
C ASN A 370 12.27 11.17 -27.84
N MET A 371 12.29 9.96 -27.27
CA MET A 371 13.39 9.02 -27.50
C MET A 371 13.47 8.61 -28.97
N GLN A 372 12.36 8.22 -29.58
CA GLN A 372 12.30 7.82 -30.99
C GLN A 372 12.78 8.96 -31.91
N ALA A 373 12.24 10.16 -31.71
CA ALA A 373 12.65 11.33 -32.51
C ALA A 373 14.15 11.64 -32.36
N THR A 374 14.70 11.52 -31.14
CA THR A 374 16.13 11.72 -30.88
C THR A 374 16.97 10.71 -31.67
N ILE A 375 16.62 9.43 -31.61
CA ILE A 375 17.35 8.35 -32.27
C ILE A 375 17.29 8.51 -33.80
N MET A 376 16.10 8.71 -34.35
CA MET A 376 15.93 8.92 -35.80
C MET A 376 16.73 10.13 -36.28
N SER A 377 16.77 11.21 -35.51
CA SER A 377 17.59 12.37 -35.83
C SER A 377 19.10 12.08 -35.81
N GLN A 378 19.58 11.31 -34.85
CA GLN A 378 20.98 10.89 -34.77
C GLN A 378 21.37 9.97 -35.92
N MET A 379 20.43 9.16 -36.42
CA MET A 379 20.62 8.32 -37.60
C MET A 379 20.52 9.10 -38.95
N GLY A 380 20.08 10.34 -38.88
CA GLY A 380 19.84 11.17 -40.07
C GLY A 380 18.50 10.95 -40.76
N ASP A 381 17.61 10.18 -40.13
CA ASP A 381 16.30 9.81 -40.67
C ASP A 381 15.21 10.84 -40.33
N LEU A 382 15.49 11.80 -39.43
CA LEU A 382 14.53 12.81 -38.99
C LEU A 382 15.23 14.16 -38.80
N ASP A 383 14.68 15.19 -39.43
CA ASP A 383 15.02 16.57 -39.12
C ASP A 383 14.14 17.08 -37.97
N LEU A 384 14.75 17.35 -36.82
CA LEU A 384 14.05 17.86 -35.64
C LEU A 384 13.50 19.29 -35.82
N THR A 385 13.88 20.00 -36.90
CA THR A 385 13.30 21.30 -37.26
C THR A 385 12.01 21.18 -38.06
N ASP A 386 11.73 20.00 -38.61
CA ASP A 386 10.46 19.68 -39.26
C ASP A 386 9.42 19.26 -38.24
N ALA A 387 8.65 20.23 -37.76
CA ALA A 387 7.59 19.95 -36.76
C ALA A 387 6.55 18.94 -37.24
N THR A 388 6.32 18.83 -38.56
CA THR A 388 5.35 17.87 -39.12
C THR A 388 5.90 16.44 -39.03
N ALA A 389 7.16 16.25 -39.40
CA ALA A 389 7.83 14.98 -39.33
C ALA A 389 7.98 14.50 -37.88
N VAL A 390 8.35 15.41 -36.97
CA VAL A 390 8.42 15.09 -35.52
C VAL A 390 7.04 14.72 -34.97
N LYS A 391 5.99 15.50 -35.31
CA LYS A 391 4.63 15.18 -34.90
C LYS A 391 4.21 13.78 -35.35
N ALA A 392 4.55 13.37 -36.57
CA ALA A 392 4.22 12.05 -37.08
C ALA A 392 4.81 10.89 -36.25
N VAL A 393 5.98 11.11 -35.63
CA VAL A 393 6.59 10.14 -34.70
C VAL A 393 5.71 9.96 -33.48
N PHE A 394 5.25 11.05 -32.85
CA PHE A 394 4.35 10.97 -31.69
C PHE A 394 3.01 10.35 -32.06
N ASP A 395 2.43 10.78 -33.18
CA ASP A 395 1.14 10.25 -33.65
C ASP A 395 1.22 8.73 -33.92
N SER A 396 2.34 8.20 -34.39
CA SER A 396 2.52 6.78 -34.63
C SER A 396 2.49 5.93 -33.36
N ILE A 397 2.94 6.50 -32.24
CA ILE A 397 2.90 5.85 -30.92
C ILE A 397 1.50 6.01 -30.32
N ASP A 398 0.95 7.22 -30.37
CA ASP A 398 -0.39 7.54 -29.87
C ASP A 398 -1.45 6.68 -30.56
N ASP A 399 -1.38 6.52 -31.87
CA ASP A 399 -2.25 5.62 -32.68
C ASP A 399 -2.12 4.13 -32.32
N ALA A 400 -1.07 3.73 -31.62
CA ALA A 400 -0.82 2.33 -31.27
C ALA A 400 -1.14 2.02 -29.79
N VAL A 401 -1.33 3.06 -28.96
CA VAL A 401 -1.55 2.95 -27.52
C VAL A 401 -2.91 3.56 -27.17
N ASP A 402 -3.82 2.76 -26.61
CA ASP A 402 -5.06 3.27 -26.01
C ASP A 402 -4.82 3.65 -24.54
N THR A 403 -4.35 2.68 -23.76
CA THR A 403 -4.01 2.91 -22.35
C THR A 403 -2.76 2.11 -21.99
N ILE A 404 -1.80 2.76 -21.39
CA ILE A 404 -0.64 2.11 -20.79
C ILE A 404 -0.19 2.92 -19.58
N ASN A 405 -0.10 2.27 -18.44
CA ASN A 405 0.41 2.85 -17.22
C ASN A 405 1.69 2.11 -16.82
N VAL A 406 2.75 2.84 -16.58
CA VAL A 406 4.07 2.26 -16.29
C VAL A 406 4.61 2.84 -15.01
N SER A 407 5.08 2.00 -14.11
CA SER A 407 5.87 2.43 -12.98
C SER A 407 7.27 1.81 -12.99
N PHE A 408 8.23 2.58 -12.52
CA PHE A 408 9.61 2.16 -12.36
C PHE A 408 9.98 2.19 -10.89
N VAL A 409 10.66 1.13 -10.44
CA VAL A 409 11.33 1.13 -9.14
C VAL A 409 12.82 1.22 -9.38
N MET A 410 13.43 2.19 -8.74
CA MET A 410 14.86 2.47 -8.85
C MET A 410 15.49 2.45 -7.46
N THR A 411 16.71 1.96 -7.35
CA THR A 411 17.49 1.98 -6.11
C THR A 411 18.60 3.00 -6.17
N LYS A 412 18.94 3.58 -5.04
CA LYS A 412 20.07 4.50 -4.94
C LYS A 412 21.35 3.80 -5.40
N ALA A 413 22.04 4.41 -6.36
CA ALA A 413 23.28 3.87 -6.86
C ALA A 413 24.33 3.75 -5.75
N ALA A 414 25.07 2.65 -5.74
CA ALA A 414 26.24 2.51 -4.89
C ALA A 414 27.26 3.61 -5.24
N LYS A 415 27.89 4.18 -4.22
CA LYS A 415 28.94 5.20 -4.40
C LYS A 415 30.20 4.60 -5.00
#